data_2154a4f6e53b44d52f838e09cc7f11d9
#
_entry.id   2154a4f6e53b44d52f838e09cc7f11d9
#
_cell.length_a   1.000
_cell.length_b   1.000
_cell.length_c   1.000
_cell.angle_alpha   90.00
_cell.angle_beta   90.00
_cell.angle_gamma   90.00
#
_symmetry.space_group_name_H-M   'P 1'
#
loop_
_entity.id
_entity.type
_entity.pdbx_description
1 polymer ?
#
loop_
_entity_poly.entity_id
_entity_poly.type
_entity_poly.pdbx_seq_one_letter_code
_entity_poly.pdbx_strand_id
1 'polypeptide(L)'
;KRVVLTGTCLTAAADYSPSFDNPDWMVTEDDWDETTSSTDFPYVHSKVLQEKRAEEIAAGQSQWELVSLLIGGTFGPMCFSRARGVNAMFLKYVRMGLFFPACPPIGFPMQDVRDAALMHSLAMISPNAKGRYLVPQRLVRFYEFCNVLKSDKRTKWKLLPIFEMPKFFFKWLFTKVAPLLGIDKSLPDRMWGNMVTFDLTKVTTDFDLPGQGYEPIHI
;
A
#
# COMPACT_ATOMS: atom_id res chain seq x y z
N LYS A 1 20.99 19.79 -3.29
CA LYS A 1 19.56 19.76 -3.68
C LYS A 1 19.04 18.36 -3.46
N ARG A 2 17.72 18.20 -3.34
CA ARG A 2 17.10 16.88 -3.09
C ARG A 2 15.91 16.68 -4.04
N VAL A 3 15.75 15.44 -4.50
CA VAL A 3 14.59 14.95 -5.25
C VAL A 3 13.90 13.93 -4.36
N VAL A 4 12.59 14.07 -4.16
CA VAL A 4 11.77 13.09 -3.43
C VAL A 4 10.90 12.35 -4.44
N LEU A 5 11.12 11.03 -4.55
CA LEU A 5 10.38 10.14 -5.43
C LEU A 5 9.22 9.51 -4.66
N THR A 6 8.01 9.63 -5.20
CA THR A 6 6.86 8.88 -4.69
C THR A 6 6.86 7.47 -5.29
N GLY A 7 7.30 6.50 -4.51
CA GLY A 7 7.27 5.08 -4.81
C GLY A 7 6.02 4.39 -4.26
N THR A 8 6.09 3.08 -4.11
CA THR A 8 5.07 2.25 -3.45
C THR A 8 5.73 1.18 -2.60
N CYS A 9 5.18 0.85 -1.45
CA CYS A 9 5.70 -0.24 -0.60
C CYS A 9 5.71 -1.60 -1.32
N LEU A 10 4.93 -1.74 -2.38
CA LEU A 10 4.94 -2.95 -3.21
C LEU A 10 6.25 -3.13 -3.99
N THR A 11 7.09 -2.09 -4.12
CA THR A 11 8.43 -2.25 -4.71
C THR A 11 9.40 -2.94 -3.76
N ALA A 12 9.13 -2.93 -2.47
CA ALA A 12 9.85 -3.73 -1.49
C ALA A 12 9.30 -5.17 -1.44
N ALA A 13 7.97 -5.33 -1.39
CA ALA A 13 7.34 -6.64 -1.42
C ALA A 13 5.95 -6.57 -2.05
N ALA A 14 5.74 -7.28 -3.16
CA ALA A 14 4.44 -7.48 -3.79
C ALA A 14 3.90 -8.91 -3.56
N ASP A 15 4.73 -9.81 -3.09
CA ASP A 15 4.38 -11.17 -2.71
C ASP A 15 4.55 -11.32 -1.18
N TYR A 16 3.45 -11.59 -0.50
CA TYR A 16 3.42 -11.78 0.95
C TYR A 16 3.45 -13.27 1.35
N SER A 17 3.67 -14.17 0.38
CA SER A 17 3.75 -15.61 0.65
C SER A 17 4.85 -16.00 1.65
N PRO A 18 6.01 -15.31 1.74
CA PRO A 18 7.01 -15.60 2.77
C PRO A 18 6.47 -15.53 4.20
N SER A 19 5.46 -14.70 4.45
CA SER A 19 4.81 -14.59 5.77
C SER A 19 4.00 -15.84 6.17
N PHE A 20 3.71 -16.76 5.25
CA PHE A 20 3.05 -18.03 5.56
C PHE A 20 3.99 -18.99 6.30
N ASP A 21 5.26 -18.99 5.90
CA ASP A 21 6.29 -19.86 6.46
C ASP A 21 7.00 -19.20 7.66
N ASN A 22 7.04 -17.87 7.68
CA ASN A 22 7.63 -17.08 8.76
C ASN A 22 6.65 -15.98 9.21
N PRO A 23 5.87 -16.21 10.27
CA PRO A 23 4.94 -15.21 10.82
C PRO A 23 5.60 -13.91 11.31
N ASP A 24 6.90 -13.96 11.63
CA ASP A 24 7.68 -12.81 12.08
C ASP A 24 8.37 -12.09 10.92
N TRP A 25 8.11 -12.50 9.67
CA TRP A 25 8.66 -11.84 8.51
C TRP A 25 8.21 -10.39 8.43
N MET A 26 9.19 -9.52 8.29
CA MET A 26 9.00 -8.07 8.25
C MET A 26 9.68 -7.52 7.00
N VAL A 27 8.96 -6.67 6.27
CA VAL A 27 9.48 -5.98 5.08
C VAL A 27 10.32 -4.79 5.51
N THR A 28 11.49 -4.66 4.93
CA THR A 28 12.46 -3.59 5.18
C THR A 28 12.70 -2.75 3.93
N GLU A 29 13.42 -1.65 4.06
CA GLU A 29 13.84 -0.82 2.93
C GLU A 29 14.89 -1.50 2.02
N ASP A 30 15.57 -2.54 2.49
CA ASP A 30 16.56 -3.28 1.71
C ASP A 30 15.91 -4.31 0.77
N ASP A 31 14.64 -4.64 1.03
CA ASP A 31 13.90 -5.59 0.20
C ASP A 31 13.51 -4.98 -1.15
N TRP A 32 13.55 -5.85 -2.19
CA TRP A 32 13.10 -5.53 -3.53
C TRP A 32 12.17 -6.63 -4.05
N ASP A 33 11.06 -6.22 -4.65
CA ASP A 33 10.21 -7.17 -5.33
C ASP A 33 10.86 -7.66 -6.62
N GLU A 34 11.07 -8.98 -6.68
CA GLU A 34 11.61 -9.71 -7.84
C GLU A 34 10.58 -10.65 -8.47
N THR A 35 9.35 -10.64 -7.95
CA THR A 35 8.31 -11.60 -8.34
C THR A 35 7.43 -11.11 -9.47
N THR A 36 7.46 -9.80 -9.77
CA THR A 36 6.60 -9.16 -10.77
C THR A 36 7.28 -9.02 -12.14
N SER A 37 6.47 -8.97 -13.18
CA SER A 37 6.93 -8.81 -14.57
C SER A 37 6.01 -7.89 -15.36
N SER A 38 6.37 -7.61 -16.64
CA SER A 38 5.53 -6.81 -17.53
C SER A 38 4.16 -7.43 -17.85
N THR A 39 4.04 -8.75 -17.69
CA THR A 39 2.80 -9.52 -17.92
C THR A 39 2.12 -9.93 -16.62
N ASP A 40 2.86 -9.96 -15.52
CA ASP A 40 2.40 -10.35 -14.21
C ASP A 40 2.60 -9.19 -13.24
N PHE A 41 1.51 -8.56 -12.82
CA PHE A 41 1.46 -7.39 -11.96
C PHE A 41 2.23 -6.17 -12.52
N PRO A 42 1.94 -5.76 -13.77
CA PRO A 42 2.74 -4.80 -14.54
C PRO A 42 2.88 -3.43 -13.86
N TYR A 43 1.91 -3.05 -13.03
CA TYR A 43 2.00 -1.80 -12.25
C TYR A 43 3.20 -1.83 -11.29
N VAL A 44 3.32 -2.88 -10.47
CA VAL A 44 4.42 -3.00 -9.52
C VAL A 44 5.75 -3.11 -10.24
N HIS A 45 5.81 -3.95 -11.29
CA HIS A 45 7.00 -4.06 -12.12
C HIS A 45 7.46 -2.70 -12.68
N SER A 46 6.53 -1.89 -13.20
CA SER A 46 6.85 -0.55 -13.70
C SER A 46 7.40 0.37 -12.60
N LYS A 47 6.90 0.23 -11.37
CA LYS A 47 7.36 1.00 -10.22
C LYS A 47 8.74 0.57 -9.74
N VAL A 48 9.03 -0.73 -9.74
CA VAL A 48 10.38 -1.27 -9.47
C VAL A 48 11.39 -0.71 -10.47
N LEU A 49 11.07 -0.78 -11.77
CA LEU A 49 11.94 -0.24 -12.82
C LEU A 49 12.13 1.29 -12.69
N GLN A 50 11.07 2.02 -12.36
CA GLN A 50 11.13 3.47 -12.12
C GLN A 50 12.10 3.80 -10.98
N GLU A 51 11.99 3.10 -9.86
CA GLU A 51 12.79 3.35 -8.67
C GLU A 51 14.26 3.00 -8.92
N LYS A 52 14.56 1.80 -9.45
CA LYS A 52 15.92 1.39 -9.84
C LYS A 52 16.55 2.37 -10.81
N ARG A 53 15.78 2.85 -11.81
CA ARG A 53 16.30 3.83 -12.77
C ARG A 53 16.60 5.17 -12.13
N ALA A 54 15.78 5.62 -11.18
CA ALA A 54 16.01 6.84 -10.43
C ALA A 54 17.29 6.75 -9.58
N GLU A 55 17.54 5.61 -8.95
CA GLU A 55 18.76 5.34 -8.19
C GLU A 55 20.02 5.36 -9.09
N GLU A 56 19.97 4.71 -10.27
CA GLU A 56 21.06 4.74 -11.25
C GLU A 56 21.41 6.18 -11.67
N ILE A 57 20.39 7.00 -11.96
CA ILE A 57 20.58 8.40 -12.36
C ILE A 57 21.17 9.18 -11.18
N ALA A 58 20.69 8.96 -9.96
CA ALA A 58 21.21 9.65 -8.78
C ALA A 58 22.66 9.26 -8.50
N ALA A 59 23.03 8.00 -8.66
CA ALA A 59 24.40 7.51 -8.47
C ALA A 59 25.39 8.08 -9.53
N GLY A 60 24.90 8.40 -10.72
CA GLY A 60 25.73 8.95 -11.81
C GLY A 60 26.06 10.45 -11.72
N GLN A 61 25.61 11.14 -10.66
CA GLN A 61 25.79 12.58 -10.50
C GLN A 61 25.90 13.00 -9.03
N SER A 62 26.30 14.24 -8.74
CA SER A 62 26.47 14.79 -7.39
C SER A 62 25.70 16.10 -7.13
N GLN A 63 24.82 16.51 -8.04
CA GLN A 63 24.12 17.79 -7.96
C GLN A 63 22.90 17.74 -7.02
N TRP A 64 22.33 16.56 -6.80
CA TRP A 64 21.17 16.32 -5.96
C TRP A 64 21.19 14.89 -5.40
N GLU A 65 20.49 14.70 -4.28
CA GLU A 65 20.29 13.42 -3.62
C GLU A 65 18.89 12.90 -3.90
N LEU A 66 18.72 11.58 -3.98
CA LEU A 66 17.43 10.92 -4.11
C LEU A 66 16.95 10.44 -2.75
N VAL A 67 15.68 10.69 -2.47
CA VAL A 67 14.94 10.05 -1.37
C VAL A 67 13.68 9.43 -1.96
N SER A 68 13.50 8.11 -1.79
CA SER A 68 12.32 7.38 -2.25
C SER A 68 11.38 7.11 -1.07
N LEU A 69 10.13 7.54 -1.18
CA LEU A 69 9.08 7.25 -0.20
C LEU A 69 8.18 6.13 -0.72
N LEU A 70 8.26 4.97 -0.10
CA LEU A 70 7.49 3.77 -0.45
C LEU A 70 6.14 3.82 0.26
N ILE A 71 5.18 4.49 -0.37
CA ILE A 71 3.86 4.71 0.21
C ILE A 71 2.92 3.53 -0.03
N GLY A 72 1.94 3.35 0.87
CA GLY A 72 0.83 2.42 0.73
C GLY A 72 -0.38 3.01 0.01
N GLY A 73 -1.50 2.29 0.06
CA GLY A 73 -2.79 2.81 -0.36
C GLY A 73 -3.18 4.04 0.46
N THR A 74 -3.21 5.19 -0.19
CA THR A 74 -3.39 6.48 0.48
C THR A 74 -4.85 6.90 0.42
N PHE A 75 -5.45 7.11 1.59
CA PHE A 75 -6.85 7.54 1.75
C PHE A 75 -6.91 8.80 2.62
N GLY A 76 -8.01 9.54 2.53
CA GLY A 76 -8.22 10.73 3.36
C GLY A 76 -8.97 11.84 2.64
N PRO A 77 -9.00 13.06 3.21
CA PRO A 77 -9.68 14.20 2.62
C PRO A 77 -9.13 14.54 1.24
N MET A 78 -10.03 14.71 0.27
CA MET A 78 -9.65 15.07 -1.10
C MET A 78 -9.55 16.59 -1.23
N CYS A 79 -8.42 17.06 -1.80
CA CYS A 79 -8.25 18.48 -2.12
C CYS A 79 -9.07 18.93 -3.34
N PHE A 80 -9.56 17.99 -4.15
CA PHE A 80 -10.30 18.28 -5.39
C PHE A 80 -11.61 17.50 -5.43
N SER A 81 -12.68 18.12 -5.89
CA SER A 81 -14.02 17.51 -5.99
C SER A 81 -14.12 16.37 -7.03
N ARG A 82 -13.12 16.21 -7.88
CA ARG A 82 -13.09 15.20 -8.97
C ARG A 82 -11.85 14.33 -8.92
N ALA A 83 -11.57 13.72 -7.77
CA ALA A 83 -10.50 12.73 -7.68
C ALA A 83 -10.77 11.54 -8.62
N ARG A 84 -9.80 11.18 -9.46
CA ARG A 84 -9.88 10.10 -10.46
C ARG A 84 -8.81 9.00 -10.24
N GLY A 85 -8.24 8.92 -9.06
CA GLY A 85 -7.25 7.89 -8.74
C GLY A 85 -7.88 6.51 -8.48
N VAL A 86 -7.03 5.46 -8.49
CA VAL A 86 -7.43 4.07 -8.20
C VAL A 86 -8.16 3.96 -6.85
N ASN A 87 -7.68 4.66 -5.84
CA ASN A 87 -8.29 4.66 -4.51
C ASN A 87 -9.69 5.28 -4.51
N ALA A 88 -9.91 6.37 -5.27
CA ALA A 88 -11.23 6.96 -5.42
C ALA A 88 -12.20 6.02 -6.17
N MET A 89 -11.69 5.30 -7.17
CA MET A 89 -12.46 4.28 -7.90
C MET A 89 -12.80 3.11 -6.98
N PHE A 90 -11.86 2.64 -6.18
CA PHE A 90 -12.08 1.59 -5.18
C PHE A 90 -13.20 1.99 -4.19
N LEU A 91 -13.12 3.19 -3.59
CA LEU A 91 -14.17 3.70 -2.71
C LEU A 91 -15.53 3.80 -3.41
N LYS A 92 -15.56 4.18 -4.68
CA LYS A 92 -16.79 4.19 -5.47
C LYS A 92 -17.40 2.80 -5.58
N TYR A 93 -16.61 1.76 -5.84
CA TYR A 93 -17.11 0.38 -5.93
C TYR A 93 -17.59 -0.15 -4.57
N VAL A 94 -16.87 0.16 -3.48
CA VAL A 94 -17.34 -0.14 -2.11
C VAL A 94 -18.69 0.53 -1.85
N ARG A 95 -18.83 1.81 -2.19
CA ARG A 95 -20.07 2.58 -2.03
C ARG A 95 -21.24 2.04 -2.86
N MET A 96 -20.96 1.54 -4.06
CA MET A 96 -21.97 0.94 -4.95
C MET A 96 -22.42 -0.44 -4.48
N GLY A 97 -21.79 -1.00 -3.44
CA GLY A 97 -22.11 -2.32 -2.91
C GLY A 97 -21.56 -3.48 -3.74
N LEU A 98 -20.51 -3.26 -4.55
CA LEU A 98 -19.91 -4.32 -5.37
C LEU A 98 -19.43 -5.50 -4.52
N PHE A 99 -19.08 -5.25 -3.27
CA PHE A 99 -18.58 -6.25 -2.31
C PHE A 99 -19.65 -6.70 -1.28
N PHE A 100 -20.92 -6.48 -1.55
CA PHE A 100 -22.02 -6.97 -0.73
C PHE A 100 -22.48 -8.35 -1.25
N PRO A 101 -22.79 -9.33 -0.36
CA PRO A 101 -22.74 -9.28 1.09
C PRO A 101 -21.37 -9.65 1.70
N ALA A 102 -20.42 -10.09 0.88
CA ALA A 102 -19.14 -10.61 1.34
C ALA A 102 -17.97 -9.95 0.61
N CYS A 103 -16.94 -9.57 1.37
CA CYS A 103 -15.71 -9.04 0.79
C CYS A 103 -14.58 -10.07 0.72
N PRO A 104 -13.60 -9.86 -0.17
CA PRO A 104 -12.42 -10.71 -0.23
C PRO A 104 -11.58 -10.62 1.05
N PRO A 105 -10.93 -11.73 1.46
CA PRO A 105 -10.09 -11.77 2.65
C PRO A 105 -8.67 -11.25 2.34
N ILE A 106 -8.55 -10.03 1.92
CA ILE A 106 -7.29 -9.38 1.54
C ILE A 106 -6.99 -8.20 2.47
N GLY A 107 -5.70 -7.94 2.66
CA GLY A 107 -5.21 -6.76 3.36
C GLY A 107 -4.49 -5.82 2.40
N PHE A 108 -4.51 -4.54 2.73
CA PHE A 108 -3.81 -3.50 1.98
C PHE A 108 -2.94 -2.69 2.94
N PRO A 109 -1.70 -2.42 2.58
CA PRO A 109 -0.92 -1.41 3.29
C PRO A 109 -1.59 -0.05 3.07
N MET A 110 -2.06 0.56 4.15
CA MET A 110 -2.82 1.82 4.09
C MET A 110 -2.14 2.91 4.90
N GLN A 111 -2.40 4.15 4.51
CA GLN A 111 -1.99 5.35 5.24
C GLN A 111 -2.93 6.52 4.96
N ASP A 112 -2.93 7.51 5.86
CA ASP A 112 -3.65 8.75 5.62
C ASP A 112 -2.88 9.65 4.63
N VAL A 113 -3.60 10.36 3.76
CA VAL A 113 -3.01 11.28 2.78
C VAL A 113 -2.24 12.43 3.45
N ARG A 114 -2.63 12.82 4.66
CA ARG A 114 -1.97 13.89 5.42
C ARG A 114 -0.62 13.42 5.95
N ASP A 115 -0.53 12.16 6.39
CA ASP A 115 0.72 11.55 6.81
C ASP A 115 1.65 11.36 5.62
N ALA A 116 1.13 10.89 4.48
CA ALA A 116 1.91 10.82 3.24
C ALA A 116 2.49 12.19 2.85
N ALA A 117 1.69 13.25 2.93
CA ALA A 117 2.14 14.61 2.63
C ALA A 117 3.19 15.11 3.64
N LEU A 118 3.00 14.82 4.93
CA LEU A 118 3.97 15.13 5.98
C LEU A 118 5.32 14.44 5.69
N MET A 119 5.30 13.13 5.36
CA MET A 119 6.52 12.39 5.03
C MET A 119 7.27 13.00 3.83
N HIS A 120 6.55 13.44 2.79
CA HIS A 120 7.18 14.15 1.67
C HIS A 120 7.84 15.46 2.11
N SER A 121 7.20 16.21 3.00
CA SER A 121 7.76 17.45 3.53
C SER A 121 8.99 17.18 4.39
N LEU A 122 8.94 16.19 5.27
CA LEU A 122 10.07 15.79 6.11
C LEU A 122 11.23 15.25 5.27
N ALA A 123 10.95 14.42 4.25
CA ALA A 123 11.97 13.93 3.32
C ALA A 123 12.70 15.06 2.60
N MET A 124 12.03 16.18 2.35
CA MET A 124 12.68 17.36 1.73
C MET A 124 13.61 18.11 2.69
N ILE A 125 13.23 18.24 3.96
CA ILE A 125 13.91 19.15 4.91
C ILE A 125 14.82 18.43 5.91
N SER A 126 14.57 17.15 6.25
CA SER A 126 15.39 16.41 7.21
C SER A 126 16.83 16.27 6.70
N PRO A 127 17.86 16.65 7.48
CA PRO A 127 19.25 16.49 7.09
C PRO A 127 19.67 15.01 6.98
N ASN A 128 18.99 14.12 7.71
CA ASN A 128 19.31 12.69 7.76
C ASN A 128 18.64 11.89 6.63
N ALA A 129 17.69 12.48 5.91
CA ALA A 129 16.91 11.78 4.90
C ALA A 129 17.78 11.36 3.70
N LYS A 130 17.88 10.03 3.44
CA LYS A 130 18.60 9.44 2.31
C LYS A 130 18.08 8.06 1.94
N GLY A 131 18.11 7.74 0.65
CA GLY A 131 17.70 6.41 0.14
C GLY A 131 16.21 6.17 0.26
N ARG A 132 15.83 4.92 0.53
CA ARG A 132 14.45 4.45 0.57
C ARG A 132 13.87 4.56 1.97
N TYR A 133 12.55 4.81 2.07
CA TYR A 133 11.80 4.82 3.32
C TYR A 133 10.45 4.14 3.14
N LEU A 134 10.17 3.14 3.95
CA LEU A 134 8.84 2.56 4.09
C LEU A 134 7.94 3.53 4.88
N VAL A 135 6.77 3.85 4.33
CA VAL A 135 5.83 4.82 4.91
C VAL A 135 4.46 4.21 5.27
N PRO A 136 4.08 2.98 4.82
CA PRO A 136 2.78 2.43 5.17
C PRO A 136 2.67 2.23 6.69
N GLN A 137 1.61 2.74 7.27
CA GLN A 137 1.45 2.67 8.73
C GLN A 137 1.06 1.27 9.20
N ARG A 138 0.15 0.62 8.49
CA ARG A 138 -0.24 -0.77 8.77
C ARG A 138 -0.91 -1.44 7.58
N LEU A 139 -0.94 -2.76 7.60
CA LEU A 139 -1.80 -3.54 6.75
C LEU A 139 -3.21 -3.55 7.34
N VAL A 140 -4.20 -3.07 6.58
CA VAL A 140 -5.61 -3.04 7.00
C VAL A 140 -6.37 -4.10 6.22
N ARG A 141 -7.09 -4.98 6.91
CA ARG A 141 -8.00 -5.94 6.25
C ARG A 141 -9.15 -5.20 5.58
N PHE A 142 -9.55 -5.66 4.41
CA PHE A 142 -10.64 -5.03 3.67
C PHE A 142 -11.95 -5.01 4.48
N TYR A 143 -12.24 -6.08 5.19
CA TYR A 143 -13.41 -6.15 6.07
C TYR A 143 -13.33 -5.13 7.22
N GLU A 144 -12.17 -4.99 7.84
CA GLU A 144 -11.91 -3.99 8.87
C GLU A 144 -12.14 -2.57 8.35
N PHE A 145 -11.58 -2.26 7.17
CA PHE A 145 -11.80 -0.99 6.50
C PHE A 145 -13.30 -0.70 6.28
N CYS A 146 -14.06 -1.68 5.80
CA CYS A 146 -15.49 -1.55 5.61
C CYS A 146 -16.25 -1.35 6.94
N ASN A 147 -15.80 -1.97 8.03
CA ASN A 147 -16.40 -1.78 9.35
C ASN A 147 -16.17 -0.37 9.89
N VAL A 148 -14.98 0.22 9.67
CA VAL A 148 -14.73 1.64 10.00
C VAL A 148 -15.69 2.55 9.23
N LEU A 149 -15.86 2.34 7.93
CA LEU A 149 -16.84 3.09 7.14
C LEU A 149 -18.28 2.91 7.63
N LYS A 150 -18.63 1.71 8.11
CA LYS A 150 -19.97 1.39 8.63
C LYS A 150 -20.24 2.05 9.99
N SER A 151 -19.21 2.19 10.82
CA SER A 151 -19.33 2.82 12.15
C SER A 151 -19.43 4.34 12.07
N ASP A 152 -18.97 4.96 11.01
CA ASP A 152 -19.07 6.42 10.83
C ASP A 152 -20.52 6.82 10.51
N LYS A 153 -21.16 7.55 11.43
CA LYS A 153 -22.55 8.03 11.28
C LYS A 153 -22.77 8.94 10.07
N ARG A 154 -21.71 9.52 9.52
CA ARG A 154 -21.74 10.33 8.31
C ARG A 154 -21.85 9.49 7.04
N THR A 155 -21.40 8.22 7.13
CA THR A 155 -21.44 7.27 6.03
C THR A 155 -22.83 6.67 5.92
N LYS A 156 -23.55 7.03 4.87
CA LYS A 156 -24.92 6.52 4.57
C LYS A 156 -24.91 5.34 3.61
N TRP A 157 -23.82 4.60 3.52
CA TRP A 157 -23.68 3.48 2.59
C TRP A 157 -24.39 2.26 3.16
N LYS A 158 -25.34 1.74 2.43
CA LYS A 158 -26.24 0.67 2.89
C LYS A 158 -25.71 -0.74 2.57
N LEU A 159 -24.94 -0.87 1.47
CA LEU A 159 -24.52 -2.15 0.93
C LEU A 159 -23.03 -2.40 1.20
N LEU A 160 -22.63 -2.30 2.48
CA LEU A 160 -21.29 -2.65 2.91
C LEU A 160 -21.21 -4.15 3.24
N PRO A 161 -20.05 -4.81 3.07
CA PRO A 161 -19.88 -6.22 3.39
C PRO A 161 -20.32 -6.55 4.82
N ILE A 162 -20.97 -7.70 4.98
CA ILE A 162 -21.45 -8.20 6.28
C ILE A 162 -20.43 -9.16 6.88
N PHE A 163 -19.66 -9.85 6.04
CA PHE A 163 -18.61 -10.79 6.45
C PHE A 163 -17.49 -10.87 5.44
N GLU A 164 -16.35 -11.41 5.88
CA GLU A 164 -15.22 -11.75 5.03
C GLU A 164 -15.43 -13.13 4.43
N MET A 165 -15.23 -13.25 3.12
CA MET A 165 -15.42 -14.51 2.41
C MET A 165 -14.39 -15.56 2.85
N PRO A 166 -14.78 -16.83 3.05
CA PRO A 166 -13.81 -17.89 3.33
C PRO A 166 -12.75 -17.98 2.22
N LYS A 167 -11.48 -18.14 2.60
CA LYS A 167 -10.34 -18.13 1.66
C LYS A 167 -10.51 -19.11 0.50
N PHE A 168 -10.91 -20.35 0.79
CA PHE A 168 -11.08 -21.40 -0.23
C PHE A 168 -12.16 -21.05 -1.25
N PHE A 169 -13.28 -20.49 -0.80
CA PHE A 169 -14.39 -20.11 -1.67
C PHE A 169 -14.02 -18.90 -2.54
N PHE A 170 -13.38 -17.91 -1.98
CA PHE A 170 -12.91 -16.79 -2.75
C PHE A 170 -11.86 -17.23 -3.80
N LYS A 171 -10.87 -18.05 -3.45
CA LYS A 171 -9.87 -18.57 -4.40
C LYS A 171 -10.56 -19.28 -5.57
N TRP A 172 -11.54 -20.13 -5.27
CA TRP A 172 -12.34 -20.80 -6.30
C TRP A 172 -13.09 -19.81 -7.18
N LEU A 173 -13.80 -18.84 -6.61
CA LEU A 173 -14.54 -17.81 -7.33
C LEU A 173 -13.60 -16.93 -8.16
N PHE A 174 -12.51 -16.48 -7.56
CA PHE A 174 -11.55 -15.58 -8.19
C PHE A 174 -10.88 -16.22 -9.40
N THR A 175 -10.50 -17.49 -9.33
CA THR A 175 -9.91 -18.22 -10.47
C THR A 175 -10.86 -18.32 -11.68
N LYS A 176 -12.17 -18.21 -11.47
CA LYS A 176 -13.18 -18.19 -12.54
C LYS A 176 -13.42 -16.78 -13.10
N VAL A 177 -13.40 -15.77 -12.24
CA VAL A 177 -13.78 -14.39 -12.58
C VAL A 177 -12.58 -13.56 -13.05
N ALA A 178 -11.41 -13.75 -12.46
CA ALA A 178 -10.20 -12.97 -12.74
C ALA A 178 -9.84 -12.92 -14.24
N PRO A 179 -9.88 -14.04 -15.01
CA PRO A 179 -9.60 -14.00 -16.44
C PRO A 179 -10.56 -13.14 -17.24
N LEU A 180 -11.84 -13.07 -16.82
CA LEU A 180 -12.86 -12.25 -17.48
C LEU A 180 -12.60 -10.76 -17.26
N LEU A 181 -11.91 -10.41 -16.17
CA LEU A 181 -11.58 -9.03 -15.78
C LEU A 181 -10.16 -8.63 -16.19
N GLY A 182 -9.39 -9.54 -16.81
CA GLY A 182 -7.98 -9.30 -17.12
C GLY A 182 -7.09 -9.19 -15.87
N ILE A 183 -7.50 -9.79 -14.74
CA ILE A 183 -6.78 -9.79 -13.48
C ILE A 183 -5.98 -11.09 -13.36
N ASP A 184 -4.78 -10.97 -12.80
CA ASP A 184 -3.92 -12.14 -12.56
C ASP A 184 -4.55 -13.09 -11.54
N LYS A 185 -4.58 -14.39 -11.89
CA LYS A 185 -5.12 -15.46 -11.04
C LYS A 185 -4.28 -15.72 -9.80
N SER A 186 -3.01 -15.36 -9.79
CA SER A 186 -2.08 -15.58 -8.68
C SER A 186 -2.25 -14.55 -7.57
N LEU A 187 -2.95 -13.44 -7.84
CA LEU A 187 -3.14 -12.35 -6.88
C LEU A 187 -3.63 -12.83 -5.49
N PRO A 188 -4.59 -13.78 -5.41
CA PRO A 188 -4.96 -14.33 -4.11
C PRO A 188 -3.81 -15.03 -3.38
N ASP A 189 -2.99 -15.77 -4.05
CA ASP A 189 -1.91 -16.54 -3.41
C ASP A 189 -0.79 -15.63 -2.90
N ARG A 190 -0.61 -14.46 -3.48
CA ARG A 190 0.38 -13.46 -3.08
C ARG A 190 -0.07 -12.54 -1.96
N MET A 191 -1.31 -12.08 -2.01
CA MET A 191 -1.80 -11.03 -1.09
C MET A 191 -2.64 -11.60 0.08
N TRP A 192 -2.67 -12.94 0.24
CA TRP A 192 -3.63 -13.56 1.13
C TRP A 192 -3.13 -13.92 2.50
N GLY A 193 -3.90 -13.39 3.41
CA GLY A 193 -4.16 -14.03 4.70
C GLY A 193 -3.21 -13.74 5.82
N ASN A 194 -2.03 -13.26 5.61
CA ASN A 194 -1.14 -12.88 6.70
C ASN A 194 -0.96 -11.37 6.76
N MET A 195 -0.84 -10.90 7.99
CA MET A 195 -0.54 -9.50 8.28
C MET A 195 0.96 -9.31 8.07
N VAL A 196 1.34 -8.76 6.94
CA VAL A 196 2.73 -8.35 6.71
C VAL A 196 3.02 -7.12 7.55
N THR A 197 4.13 -7.15 8.24
CA THR A 197 4.64 -6.05 9.04
C THR A 197 5.73 -5.33 8.25
N PHE A 198 5.74 -4.02 8.36
CA PHE A 198 6.78 -3.16 7.78
C PHE A 198 7.69 -2.65 8.89
N ASP A 199 8.99 -2.68 8.67
CA ASP A 199 9.92 -2.02 9.58
C ASP A 199 9.91 -0.51 9.33
N LEU A 200 9.43 0.24 10.29
CA LEU A 200 9.36 1.70 10.23
C LEU A 200 10.44 2.39 11.07
N THR A 201 11.41 1.62 11.55
CA THR A 201 12.48 2.14 12.42
C THR A 201 13.27 3.25 11.75
N LYS A 202 13.60 3.07 10.47
CA LYS A 202 14.37 4.06 9.71
C LYS A 202 13.63 5.38 9.55
N VAL A 203 12.36 5.34 9.10
CA VAL A 203 11.57 6.55 8.88
C VAL A 203 11.29 7.29 10.18
N THR A 204 11.03 6.56 11.28
CA THR A 204 10.80 7.17 12.59
C THR A 204 12.04 7.82 13.17
N THR A 205 13.20 7.19 12.99
CA THR A 205 14.49 7.72 13.49
C THR A 205 14.97 8.93 12.70
N ASP A 206 15.00 8.82 11.36
CA ASP A 206 15.59 9.87 10.50
C ASP A 206 14.69 11.11 10.39
N PHE A 207 13.39 10.96 10.64
CA PHE A 207 12.42 12.07 10.58
C PHE A 207 12.00 12.55 11.97
N ASP A 208 12.65 12.05 13.04
CA ASP A 208 12.35 12.42 14.43
C ASP A 208 10.86 12.29 14.77
N LEU A 209 10.26 11.19 14.32
CA LEU A 209 8.86 10.89 14.61
C LEU A 209 8.72 10.27 16.00
N PRO A 210 7.63 10.49 16.72
CA PRO A 210 7.38 9.83 18.00
C PRO A 210 7.29 8.31 17.80
N GLY A 211 8.33 7.61 18.18
CA GLY A 211 8.65 6.17 18.22
C GLY A 211 7.74 5.14 17.51
N GLN A 212 8.08 3.86 17.66
CA GLN A 212 7.18 2.75 17.27
C GLN A 212 5.87 2.85 18.08
N GLY A 213 4.84 3.32 17.47
CA GLY A 213 3.59 3.73 18.13
C GLY A 213 3.11 5.08 17.62
N TYR A 214 3.73 5.60 16.55
CA TYR A 214 3.13 6.70 15.79
C TYR A 214 1.71 6.28 15.44
N GLU A 215 0.79 6.70 16.32
CA GLU A 215 -0.63 6.57 15.98
C GLU A 215 -0.89 7.53 14.83
N PRO A 216 -1.37 7.00 13.69
CA PRO A 216 -1.76 7.82 12.56
C PRO A 216 -2.70 8.91 13.06
N ILE A 217 -2.43 10.14 12.64
CA ILE A 217 -3.21 11.30 13.09
C ILE A 217 -4.71 11.10 12.85
N HIS A 218 -5.08 10.20 11.95
CA HIS A 218 -6.48 9.96 11.60
C HIS A 218 -6.74 8.60 10.91
N ILE A 219 -6.94 7.55 11.66
CA ILE A 219 -7.75 6.41 11.21
C ILE A 219 -8.96 6.23 12.11
#